data_7939e3f9c8aec18767c4234a00b04062
#
_entry.id   7939e3f9c8aec18767c4234a00b04062
#
_cell.length_a   1.000
_cell.length_b   1.000
_cell.length_c   1.000
_cell.angle_alpha   90.00
_cell.angle_beta   90.00
_cell.angle_gamma   90.00
#
_symmetry.space_group_name_H-M   'P 1'
#
loop_
_entity.id
_entity.type
_entity.pdbx_description
1 polymer ?
#
loop_
_entity_poly.entity_id
_entity_poly.type
_entity_poly.pdbx_seq_one_letter_code
_entity_poly.pdbx_strand_id
1 'polypeptide(L)'
;MPKTKSKKLTWEEKISKQLVGRKIVEVRWMTPEEAKESYWDYQPVLLILDDGTALCPMSDDEGNNAGSLCHLGGEQATIPVMRY
;
A
#
# COMPACT_ATOMS: atom_id res chain seq x y z
N MET A 1 -29.44 10.65 8.67
CA MET A 1 -28.33 10.01 8.18
C MET A 1 -27.15 10.94 8.10
N PRO A 2 -26.07 10.43 8.32
CA PRO A 2 -24.96 11.29 8.25
C PRO A 2 -24.87 11.69 6.85
N LYS A 3 -25.02 12.90 6.65
CA LYS A 3 -24.95 13.34 5.43
C LYS A 3 -23.71 13.10 4.85
N THR A 4 -22.71 12.95 5.56
CA THR A 4 -21.44 12.79 4.94
C THR A 4 -20.73 11.66 5.56
N LYS A 5 -19.97 10.95 4.78
CA LYS A 5 -19.06 9.97 5.28
C LYS A 5 -17.80 10.66 5.72
N SER A 6 -17.17 10.15 6.74
CA SER A 6 -15.87 10.67 7.13
C SER A 6 -14.88 10.37 6.02
N LYS A 7 -13.78 11.07 6.01
CA LYS A 7 -12.73 10.78 5.05
C LYS A 7 -12.26 9.36 5.17
N LYS A 8 -12.22 8.85 6.39
CA LYS A 8 -11.78 7.48 6.62
C LYS A 8 -12.67 6.48 5.91
N LEU A 9 -14.00 6.67 6.01
CA LEU A 9 -14.92 5.76 5.33
C LEU A 9 -14.78 5.85 3.82
N THR A 10 -14.55 7.04 3.30
CA THR A 10 -14.34 7.20 1.87
C THR A 10 -13.10 6.47 1.41
N TRP A 11 -12.02 6.57 2.18
CA TRP A 11 -10.80 5.85 1.88
C TRP A 11 -11.01 4.34 1.96
N GLU A 12 -11.75 3.88 2.96
CA GLU A 12 -12.02 2.47 3.11
C GLU A 12 -12.77 1.93 1.90
N GLU A 13 -13.73 2.67 1.38
CA GLU A 13 -14.45 2.25 0.20
C GLU A 13 -13.56 2.15 -1.02
N LYS A 14 -12.71 3.16 -1.23
CA LYS A 14 -11.80 3.16 -2.36
C LYS A 14 -10.82 2.01 -2.31
N ILE A 15 -10.23 1.81 -1.15
CA ILE A 15 -9.20 0.78 -1.01
C ILE A 15 -9.83 -0.61 -1.04
N SER A 16 -11.04 -0.74 -0.51
CA SER A 16 -11.74 -2.02 -0.58
C SER A 16 -11.95 -2.46 -2.03
N LYS A 17 -12.34 -1.54 -2.89
CA LYS A 17 -12.55 -1.87 -4.30
C LYS A 17 -11.26 -2.37 -4.94
N GLN A 18 -10.14 -1.83 -4.49
CA GLN A 18 -8.85 -2.13 -5.07
C GLN A 18 -8.25 -3.43 -4.55
N LEU A 19 -8.52 -3.80 -3.31
CA LEU A 19 -7.82 -4.89 -2.66
C LEU A 19 -8.66 -6.08 -2.26
N VAL A 20 -9.93 -5.87 -1.92
CA VAL A 20 -10.75 -6.97 -1.41
C VAL A 20 -10.92 -8.01 -2.51
N GLY A 21 -10.72 -9.28 -2.15
CA GLY A 21 -10.83 -10.37 -3.09
C GLY A 21 -9.57 -10.67 -3.87
N ARG A 22 -8.51 -9.86 -3.73
CA ARG A 22 -7.26 -10.13 -4.41
C ARG A 22 -6.50 -11.23 -3.69
N LYS A 23 -5.76 -12.02 -4.45
CA LYS A 23 -4.92 -13.08 -3.88
C LYS A 23 -3.47 -12.70 -4.05
N ILE A 24 -2.66 -13.04 -3.06
CA ILE A 24 -1.21 -12.88 -3.16
C ILE A 24 -0.71 -14.08 -3.95
N VAL A 25 -0.11 -13.82 -5.11
CA VAL A 25 0.38 -14.90 -5.97
C VAL A 25 1.88 -15.05 -5.95
N GLU A 26 2.60 -14.07 -5.38
CA GLU A 26 4.04 -14.14 -5.29
C GLU A 26 4.52 -13.20 -4.19
N VAL A 27 5.60 -13.58 -3.52
CA VAL A 27 6.24 -12.70 -2.54
C VAL A 27 7.70 -12.62 -2.93
N ARG A 28 8.20 -11.41 -3.10
CA ARG A 28 9.63 -11.20 -3.37
C ARG A 28 10.03 -9.84 -2.83
N TRP A 29 11.30 -9.58 -2.79
CA TRP A 29 11.78 -8.26 -2.38
C TRP A 29 11.99 -7.39 -3.60
N MET A 30 11.85 -6.09 -3.40
CA MET A 30 12.14 -5.12 -4.45
C MET A 30 13.61 -5.27 -4.84
N THR A 31 13.91 -5.15 -6.14
CA THR A 31 15.30 -5.24 -6.58
C THR A 31 16.02 -3.94 -6.28
N PRO A 32 17.36 -3.95 -6.23
CA PRO A 32 18.10 -2.70 -6.02
C PRO A 32 17.78 -1.64 -7.07
N GLU A 33 17.57 -2.05 -8.31
CA GLU A 33 17.23 -1.11 -9.37
C GLU A 33 15.89 -0.46 -9.11
N GLU A 34 14.92 -1.25 -8.70
CA GLU A 34 13.58 -0.72 -8.39
C GLU A 34 13.64 0.25 -7.22
N ALA A 35 14.42 -0.08 -6.19
CA ALA A 35 14.54 0.79 -5.03
C ALA A 35 15.20 2.11 -5.41
N LYS A 36 16.21 2.06 -6.27
CA LYS A 36 16.89 3.26 -6.70
C LYS A 36 15.96 4.19 -7.47
N GLU A 37 15.06 3.63 -8.27
CA GLU A 37 14.10 4.44 -9.00
C GLU A 37 13.16 5.17 -8.06
N SER A 38 12.94 4.63 -6.85
CA SER A 38 12.10 5.27 -5.85
C SER A 38 12.92 6.12 -4.89
N TYR A 39 14.22 6.21 -5.10
CA TYR A 39 15.15 6.93 -4.20
C TYR A 39 15.16 6.33 -2.80
N TRP A 40 15.00 5.01 -2.72
CA TRP A 40 14.99 4.32 -1.43
C TRP A 40 16.32 3.64 -1.19
N ASP A 41 16.76 3.63 0.07
CA ASP A 41 17.99 2.98 0.46
C ASP A 41 17.80 1.52 0.81
N TYR A 42 16.55 1.12 1.03
CA TYR A 42 16.23 -0.24 1.44
C TYR A 42 15.30 -0.89 0.44
N GLN A 43 15.31 -2.22 0.43
CA GLN A 43 14.49 -3.01 -0.48
C GLN A 43 13.35 -3.64 0.31
N PRO A 44 12.13 -3.14 0.16
CA PRO A 44 11.00 -3.69 0.90
C PRO A 44 10.51 -5.00 0.29
N VAL A 45 9.73 -5.73 1.06
CA VAL A 45 9.06 -6.91 0.54
C VAL A 45 7.93 -6.45 -0.37
N LEU A 46 7.70 -7.19 -1.44
CA LEU A 46 6.58 -6.95 -2.35
C LEU A 46 5.64 -8.13 -2.27
N LEU A 47 4.37 -7.83 -2.09
CA LEU A 47 3.31 -8.83 -2.12
C LEU A 47 2.59 -8.65 -3.46
N ILE A 48 2.86 -9.56 -4.39
CA ILE A 48 2.32 -9.45 -5.74
C ILE A 48 0.91 -10.02 -5.76
N LEU A 49 -0.02 -9.26 -6.27
CA LEU A 49 -1.43 -9.64 -6.28
C LEU A 49 -1.80 -10.23 -7.64
N ASP A 50 -2.95 -10.90 -7.68
CA ASP A 50 -3.38 -11.62 -8.87
C ASP A 50 -3.75 -10.72 -10.04
N ASP A 51 -3.86 -9.41 -9.82
CA ASP A 51 -4.13 -8.48 -10.90
C ASP A 51 -2.85 -7.82 -11.43
N GLY A 52 -1.68 -8.28 -10.98
CA GLY A 52 -0.41 -7.73 -11.43
C GLY A 52 0.09 -6.54 -10.64
N THR A 53 -0.68 -6.08 -9.66
CA THR A 53 -0.24 -5.00 -8.79
C THR A 53 0.52 -5.56 -7.60
N ALA A 54 1.12 -4.71 -6.81
CA ALA A 54 1.91 -5.15 -5.66
C ALA A 54 1.73 -4.22 -4.48
N LEU A 55 1.78 -4.79 -3.28
CA LEU A 55 1.76 -4.01 -2.05
C LEU A 55 3.15 -4.00 -1.46
N CYS A 56 3.57 -2.88 -0.92
CA CYS A 56 4.81 -2.81 -0.16
C CYS A 56 4.68 -1.80 0.97
N PRO A 57 5.36 -2.04 2.08
CA PRO A 57 5.31 -1.10 3.20
C PRO A 57 6.19 0.10 2.92
N MET A 58 5.86 1.22 3.52
CA MET A 58 6.66 2.43 3.46
C MET A 58 6.95 2.93 4.85
N SER A 59 7.98 3.71 4.97
CA SER A 59 8.43 4.37 6.18
C SER A 59 8.90 3.45 7.31
N ASP A 60 8.69 3.68 8.47
CA ASP A 60 9.35 3.31 9.71
C ASP A 60 9.59 1.80 9.88
N ASP A 61 10.83 1.37 9.67
CA ASP A 61 11.17 -0.03 9.79
C ASP A 61 11.49 -0.46 11.22
N GLU A 62 11.47 0.47 12.16
CA GLU A 62 11.70 0.15 13.57
C GLU A 62 10.42 -0.10 14.33
N GLY A 63 9.28 0.09 13.68
CA GLY A 63 8.01 -0.15 14.33
C GLY A 63 7.61 0.92 15.33
N ASN A 64 8.25 2.08 15.26
CA ASN A 64 7.94 3.15 16.19
C ASN A 64 6.61 3.82 15.89
N ASN A 65 6.13 3.68 14.68
CA ASN A 65 4.87 4.30 14.31
C ASN A 65 4.27 3.57 13.13
N ALA A 66 3.00 3.81 12.88
CA ALA A 66 2.33 3.24 11.74
C ALA A 66 2.80 3.95 10.46
N GLY A 67 2.98 3.20 9.40
CA GLY A 67 3.40 3.75 8.12
C GLY A 67 2.37 3.53 7.04
N SER A 68 2.49 4.28 5.96
CA SER A 68 1.63 4.14 4.81
C SER A 68 1.94 2.86 4.05
N LEU A 69 0.98 2.39 3.27
CA LEU A 69 1.16 1.21 2.43
C LEU A 69 1.16 1.68 0.98
N CYS A 70 2.06 1.14 0.19
CA CYS A 70 2.15 1.48 -1.22
C CYS A 70 1.49 0.38 -2.05
N HIS A 71 0.63 0.76 -2.99
CA HIS A 71 -0.01 -0.18 -3.89
C HIS A 71 0.47 0.14 -5.31
N LEU A 72 1.56 -0.51 -5.70
CA LEU A 72 2.19 -0.26 -7.00
C LEU A 72 1.30 -0.77 -8.10
N GLY A 73 1.00 0.11 -9.03
CA GLY A 73 0.12 -0.22 -10.13
C GLY A 73 -1.36 -0.06 -9.84
N GLY A 74 -1.71 0.23 -8.61
CA GLY A 74 -3.11 0.41 -8.25
C GLY A 74 -3.60 1.82 -8.54
N GLU A 75 -4.91 1.98 -8.54
CA GLU A 75 -5.51 3.28 -8.79
C GLU A 75 -5.13 4.27 -7.71
N GLN A 76 -5.14 3.83 -6.46
CA GLN A 76 -4.65 4.62 -5.34
C GLN A 76 -3.30 4.06 -4.93
N ALA A 77 -2.23 4.71 -5.36
CA ALA A 77 -0.89 4.19 -5.15
C ALA A 77 -0.44 4.29 -3.69
N THR A 78 -0.89 5.30 -2.97
CA THR A 78 -0.53 5.45 -1.57
C THR A 78 -1.76 5.27 -0.71
N ILE A 79 -1.69 4.30 0.20
CA ILE A 79 -2.76 4.07 1.16
C ILE A 79 -2.30 4.69 2.47
N PRO A 80 -2.88 5.83 2.85
CA PRO A 80 -2.33 6.62 3.96
C PRO A 80 -2.71 6.06 5.31
N VAL A 81 -1.98 6.50 6.34
CA VAL A 81 -2.41 6.27 7.71
C VAL A 81 -3.42 7.34 8.06
N MET A 82 -4.24 7.06 9.06
CA MET A 82 -5.24 8.01 9.51
C MET A 82 -4.91 8.48 10.92
N ARG A 83 -5.18 9.73 11.18
CA ARG A 83 -5.07 10.25 12.54
C ARG A 83 -6.35 9.94 13.27
N TYR A 84 -6.22 9.63 14.55
CA TYR A 84 -7.41 9.43 15.38
C TYR A 84 -7.69 10.65 16.24
#